data_9161cecfd1f9d5936565f3504261557b
#
_entry.id   9161cecfd1f9d5936565f3504261557b
#
_cell.length_a   1.000
_cell.length_b   1.000
_cell.length_c   1.000
_cell.angle_alpha   90.00
_cell.angle_beta   90.00
_cell.angle_gamma   90.00
#
_symmetry.space_group_name_H-M   'P 1'
#
loop_
_entity.id
_entity.type
_entity.pdbx_description
1 polymer ?
#
loop_
_entity_poly.entity_id
_entity_poly.type
_entity_poly.pdbx_seq_one_letter_code
_entity_poly.pdbx_strand_id
1 'polypeptide(L)'
;MQLKDGRIVTGRNSDEMHAAAAMVMNAVKTLSGIPAQIPLIGPNIIRSIAHMKQDILKVGYTSLNLDEALIGLAISSTTNPAAQIAMEKLNELRGCEVHMTHMVTPGDEAGLRRLGCRYTSDPYYASNQLFTGHQ
;
A
#
# COMPACT_ATOMS: atom_id res chain seq x y z
N MET A 1 -9.23 5.27 -4.88
CA MET A 1 -8.78 6.65 -4.60
C MET A 1 -9.14 7.54 -5.75
N GLN A 2 -9.67 8.69 -5.47
CA GLN A 2 -9.86 9.73 -6.49
C GLN A 2 -8.72 10.73 -6.40
N LEU A 3 -7.97 10.86 -7.49
CA LEU A 3 -6.88 11.83 -7.57
C LEU A 3 -7.45 13.23 -7.77
N LYS A 4 -6.63 14.25 -7.52
CA LYS A 4 -7.07 15.65 -7.60
C LYS A 4 -7.55 16.06 -8.99
N ASP A 5 -7.05 15.38 -10.04
CA ASP A 5 -7.48 15.65 -11.42
C ASP A 5 -8.73 14.85 -11.82
N GLY A 6 -9.33 14.12 -10.91
CA GLY A 6 -10.55 13.34 -11.11
C GLY A 6 -10.36 11.90 -11.55
N ARG A 7 -9.12 11.49 -11.88
CA ARG A 7 -8.87 10.08 -12.22
C ARG A 7 -9.11 9.18 -11.04
N ILE A 8 -9.62 7.97 -11.31
CA ILE A 8 -9.87 6.97 -10.27
C ILE A 8 -8.81 5.89 -10.37
N VAL A 9 -8.22 5.56 -9.22
CA VAL A 9 -7.22 4.51 -9.09
C VAL A 9 -7.75 3.48 -8.11
N THR A 10 -7.57 2.21 -8.45
CA THR A 10 -8.03 1.10 -7.60
C THR A 10 -6.87 0.23 -7.15
N GLY A 11 -7.12 -0.58 -6.14
CA GLY A 11 -6.21 -1.61 -5.67
C GLY A 11 -7.01 -2.75 -5.06
N ARG A 12 -6.43 -3.93 -5.03
CA ARG A 12 -7.06 -5.11 -4.46
C ARG A 12 -6.09 -5.88 -3.59
N ASN A 13 -6.62 -6.65 -2.66
CA ASN A 13 -5.81 -7.56 -1.85
C ASN A 13 -5.17 -8.63 -2.71
N SER A 14 -3.92 -8.95 -2.39
CA SER A 14 -3.17 -10.03 -3.01
C SER A 14 -2.26 -10.67 -1.97
N ASP A 15 -1.54 -11.71 -2.37
CA ASP A 15 -0.56 -12.34 -1.48
C ASP A 15 0.61 -11.42 -1.15
N GLU A 16 0.86 -10.43 -1.97
CA GLU A 16 1.97 -9.49 -1.78
C GLU A 16 1.58 -8.24 -1.00
N MET A 17 0.37 -7.71 -1.23
CA MET A 17 -0.04 -6.43 -0.66
C MET A 17 -1.51 -6.39 -0.30
N HIS A 18 -1.82 -5.63 0.75
CA HIS A 18 -3.18 -5.22 1.05
C HIS A 18 -3.70 -4.28 -0.05
N ALA A 19 -5.02 -4.22 -0.18
CA ALA A 19 -5.67 -3.36 -1.17
C ALA A 19 -5.24 -1.90 -1.04
N ALA A 20 -5.13 -1.39 0.19
CA ALA A 20 -4.70 -0.01 0.42
C ALA A 20 -3.28 0.23 -0.11
N ALA A 21 -2.36 -0.70 0.14
CA ALA A 21 -0.99 -0.60 -0.37
C ALA A 21 -0.96 -0.63 -1.89
N ALA A 22 -1.68 -1.57 -2.51
CA ALA A 22 -1.74 -1.69 -3.96
C ALA A 22 -2.33 -0.42 -4.60
N MET A 23 -3.38 0.13 -4.01
CA MET A 23 -4.01 1.36 -4.48
C MET A 23 -3.04 2.55 -4.45
N VAL A 24 -2.30 2.72 -3.36
CA VAL A 24 -1.32 3.82 -3.23
C VAL A 24 -0.19 3.64 -4.24
N MET A 25 0.32 2.42 -4.42
CA MET A 25 1.35 2.17 -5.43
C MET A 25 0.83 2.49 -6.83
N ASN A 26 -0.40 2.10 -7.16
CA ASN A 26 -1.02 2.40 -8.44
C ASN A 26 -1.22 3.90 -8.62
N ALA A 27 -1.59 4.62 -7.56
CA ALA A 27 -1.78 6.06 -7.61
C ALA A 27 -0.48 6.79 -7.97
N VAL A 28 0.62 6.46 -7.29
CA VAL A 28 1.90 7.12 -7.57
C VAL A 28 2.47 6.74 -8.93
N LYS A 29 2.21 5.52 -9.41
CA LYS A 29 2.56 5.14 -10.79
C LYS A 29 1.78 5.98 -11.79
N THR A 30 0.48 6.12 -11.59
CA THR A 30 -0.38 6.91 -12.45
C THR A 30 0.09 8.36 -12.52
N LEU A 31 0.39 8.96 -11.37
CA LEU A 31 0.87 10.34 -11.29
C LEU A 31 2.26 10.52 -11.92
N SER A 32 3.08 9.47 -11.93
CA SER A 32 4.45 9.50 -12.44
C SER A 32 4.54 9.07 -13.91
N GLY A 33 3.46 8.57 -14.50
CA GLY A 33 3.49 8.02 -15.84
C GLY A 33 4.25 6.70 -15.93
N ILE A 34 4.35 5.96 -14.85
CA ILE A 34 5.03 4.66 -14.80
C ILE A 34 4.03 3.57 -15.18
N PRO A 35 4.37 2.69 -16.14
CA PRO A 35 3.48 1.59 -16.51
C PRO A 35 3.12 0.69 -15.34
N ALA A 36 1.88 0.18 -15.34
CA ALA A 36 1.35 -0.60 -14.23
C ALA A 36 2.16 -1.88 -13.96
N GLN A 37 2.77 -2.46 -14.98
CA GLN A 37 3.53 -3.71 -14.85
C GLN A 37 4.92 -3.52 -14.26
N ILE A 38 5.40 -2.28 -14.11
CA ILE A 38 6.72 -2.03 -13.52
C ILE A 38 6.59 -2.05 -12.00
N PRO A 39 7.29 -2.95 -11.29
CA PRO A 39 7.25 -2.98 -9.83
C PRO A 39 8.03 -1.82 -9.24
N LEU A 40 7.47 -1.16 -8.23
CA LEU A 40 8.16 -0.10 -7.50
C LEU A 40 8.97 -0.64 -6.34
N ILE A 41 8.41 -1.65 -5.64
CA ILE A 41 9.10 -2.29 -4.53
C ILE A 41 9.79 -3.53 -5.06
N GLY A 42 11.10 -3.63 -4.81
CA GLY A 42 11.87 -4.78 -5.30
C GLY A 42 11.32 -6.11 -4.76
N PRO A 43 11.23 -7.15 -5.60
CA PRO A 43 10.74 -8.46 -5.15
C PRO A 43 11.54 -9.04 -3.98
N ASN A 44 12.85 -8.77 -3.93
CA ASN A 44 13.70 -9.22 -2.82
C ASN A 44 13.33 -8.52 -1.51
N ILE A 45 12.91 -7.27 -1.57
CA ILE A 45 12.47 -6.52 -0.39
C ILE A 45 11.15 -7.08 0.12
N ILE A 46 10.20 -7.35 -0.77
CA ILE A 46 8.93 -7.97 -0.41
C ILE A 46 9.17 -9.33 0.26
N ARG A 47 10.03 -10.16 -0.32
CA ARG A 47 10.36 -11.48 0.23
C ARG A 47 11.02 -11.37 1.59
N SER A 48 11.91 -10.39 1.77
CA SER A 48 12.62 -10.19 3.04
C SER A 48 11.65 -9.79 4.15
N ILE A 49 10.71 -8.89 3.85
CA ILE A 49 9.68 -8.49 4.81
C ILE A 49 8.77 -9.67 5.14
N ALA A 50 8.37 -10.45 4.14
CA ALA A 50 7.53 -11.63 4.33
C ALA A 50 8.25 -12.67 5.21
N HIS A 51 9.54 -12.89 4.99
CA HIS A 51 10.34 -13.79 5.80
C HIS A 51 10.37 -13.34 7.27
N MET A 52 10.63 -12.07 7.52
CA MET A 52 10.62 -11.56 8.88
C MET A 52 9.27 -11.76 9.55
N LYS A 53 8.19 -11.43 8.84
CA LYS A 53 6.84 -11.54 9.39
C LYS A 53 6.47 -12.98 9.71
N GLN A 54 6.72 -13.89 8.80
CA GLN A 54 6.29 -15.28 8.91
C GLN A 54 7.22 -16.10 9.81
N ASP A 55 8.53 -16.02 9.59
CA ASP A 55 9.48 -16.94 10.20
C ASP A 55 10.04 -16.41 11.52
N ILE A 56 10.16 -15.11 11.67
CA ILE A 56 10.75 -14.50 12.85
C ILE A 56 9.67 -13.99 13.80
N LEU A 57 8.76 -13.18 13.30
CA LEU A 57 7.70 -12.57 14.13
C LEU A 57 6.48 -13.47 14.29
N LYS A 58 6.37 -14.52 13.47
CA LYS A 58 5.27 -15.50 13.55
C LYS A 58 3.88 -14.89 13.38
N VAL A 59 3.74 -13.86 12.57
CA VAL A 59 2.43 -13.32 12.23
C VAL A 59 1.77 -14.22 11.19
N GLY A 60 0.44 -14.20 11.13
CA GLY A 60 -0.31 -15.16 10.34
C GLY A 60 -0.45 -14.84 8.86
N TYR A 61 0.13 -13.74 8.38
CA TYR A 61 0.05 -13.33 6.98
C TYR A 61 1.36 -12.66 6.56
N THR A 62 1.62 -12.67 5.25
CA THR A 62 2.87 -12.14 4.69
C THR A 62 2.65 -10.90 3.82
N SER A 63 1.42 -10.64 3.38
CA SER A 63 1.12 -9.48 2.53
C SER A 63 1.44 -8.17 3.25
N LEU A 64 1.99 -7.21 2.52
CA LEU A 64 2.37 -5.92 3.08
C LEU A 64 1.15 -5.05 3.30
N ASN A 65 1.01 -4.49 4.50
CA ASN A 65 0.07 -3.41 4.72
C ASN A 65 0.65 -2.11 4.14
N LEU A 66 -0.13 -1.02 4.17
CA LEU A 66 0.32 0.23 3.57
C LEU A 66 1.58 0.78 4.24
N ASP A 67 1.65 0.73 5.57
CA ASP A 67 2.82 1.22 6.31
C ASP A 67 4.09 0.46 5.87
N GLU A 68 4.00 -0.85 5.76
CA GLU A 68 5.12 -1.69 5.32
C GLU A 68 5.49 -1.41 3.86
N ALA A 69 4.49 -1.21 3.00
CA ALA A 69 4.72 -0.88 1.59
C ALA A 69 5.42 0.46 1.43
N LEU A 70 5.07 1.45 2.24
CA LEU A 70 5.73 2.77 2.20
C LEU A 70 7.20 2.66 2.58
N ILE A 71 7.52 1.85 3.60
CA ILE A 71 8.91 1.60 3.98
C ILE A 71 9.64 0.86 2.86
N GLY A 72 9.01 -0.16 2.27
CA GLY A 72 9.57 -0.90 1.14
C GLY A 72 9.85 0.00 -0.07
N LEU A 73 8.95 0.94 -0.34
CA LEU A 73 9.14 1.92 -1.40
C LEU A 73 10.35 2.81 -1.11
N ALA A 74 10.49 3.29 0.11
CA ALA A 74 11.62 4.13 0.51
C ALA A 74 12.95 3.39 0.33
N ILE A 75 13.00 2.12 0.71
CA ILE A 75 14.20 1.30 0.53
C ILE A 75 14.49 1.12 -0.97
N SER A 76 13.48 0.80 -1.77
CA SER A 76 13.63 0.60 -3.21
C SER A 76 14.09 1.88 -3.91
N SER A 77 13.69 3.05 -3.41
CA SER A 77 14.05 4.33 -4.02
C SER A 77 15.55 4.60 -4.00
N THR A 78 16.30 3.93 -3.13
CA THR A 78 17.76 4.12 -3.03
C THR A 78 18.50 3.55 -4.22
N THR A 79 17.91 2.59 -4.94
CA THR A 79 18.55 1.94 -6.09
C THR A 79 17.70 1.90 -7.35
N ASN A 80 16.45 2.36 -7.27
CA ASN A 80 15.51 2.31 -8.39
C ASN A 80 14.99 3.72 -8.68
N PRO A 81 15.40 4.34 -9.82
CA PRO A 81 14.96 5.70 -10.16
C PRO A 81 13.44 5.83 -10.31
N ALA A 82 12.75 4.79 -10.80
CA ALA A 82 11.30 4.83 -10.91
C ALA A 82 10.64 4.89 -9.53
N ALA A 83 11.16 4.13 -8.57
CA ALA A 83 10.68 4.16 -7.20
C ALA A 83 10.92 5.53 -6.55
N GLN A 84 12.05 6.16 -6.85
CA GLN A 84 12.37 7.49 -6.34
C GLN A 84 11.37 8.54 -6.86
N ILE A 85 11.09 8.52 -8.16
CA ILE A 85 10.12 9.43 -8.77
C ILE A 85 8.73 9.20 -8.17
N ALA A 86 8.32 7.95 -8.04
CA ALA A 86 7.02 7.60 -7.48
C ALA A 86 6.89 8.03 -6.02
N MET A 87 7.95 7.86 -5.23
CA MET A 87 7.94 8.25 -3.82
C MET A 87 7.67 9.75 -3.65
N GLU A 88 8.26 10.58 -4.50
CA GLU A 88 8.01 12.02 -4.46
C GLU A 88 6.55 12.38 -4.75
N LYS A 89 5.85 11.55 -5.51
CA LYS A 89 4.44 11.78 -5.83
C LYS A 89 3.50 11.50 -4.66
N LEU A 90 3.98 10.85 -3.60
CA LEU A 90 3.15 10.62 -2.40
C LEU A 90 2.60 11.93 -1.83
N ASN A 91 3.33 13.02 -1.97
CA ASN A 91 2.88 14.33 -1.50
C ASN A 91 1.59 14.80 -2.19
N GLU A 92 1.33 14.34 -3.40
CA GLU A 92 0.14 14.73 -4.16
C GLU A 92 -1.12 13.98 -3.74
N LEU A 93 -0.98 12.98 -2.87
CA LEU A 93 -2.12 12.21 -2.37
C LEU A 93 -2.84 12.89 -1.20
N ARG A 94 -2.25 13.92 -0.63
CA ARG A 94 -2.85 14.64 0.50
C ARG A 94 -4.18 15.25 0.08
N GLY A 95 -5.22 14.95 0.84
CA GLY A 95 -6.57 15.42 0.56
C GLY A 95 -7.34 14.56 -0.45
N CYS A 96 -6.71 13.57 -1.07
CA CYS A 96 -7.42 12.66 -1.97
C CYS A 96 -8.41 11.80 -1.19
N GLU A 97 -9.56 11.53 -1.81
CA GLU A 97 -10.61 10.72 -1.20
C GLU A 97 -10.42 9.26 -1.55
N VAL A 98 -10.59 8.41 -0.55
CA VAL A 98 -10.43 6.96 -0.66
C VAL A 98 -11.67 6.29 -0.11
N HIS A 99 -12.18 5.28 -0.82
CA HIS A 99 -13.19 4.40 -0.27
C HIS A 99 -12.67 2.97 -0.29
N MET A 100 -12.76 2.32 0.87
CA MET A 100 -12.38 0.90 1.03
C MET A 100 -13.67 0.09 1.15
N THR A 101 -13.73 -0.99 0.40
CA THR A 101 -14.91 -1.88 0.41
C THR A 101 -14.89 -2.86 1.60
N HIS A 102 -13.92 -2.69 2.48
CA HIS A 102 -13.79 -3.48 3.71
C HIS A 102 -13.12 -2.61 4.78
N MET A 103 -13.20 -3.05 6.04
CA MET A 103 -12.56 -2.34 7.14
C MET A 103 -11.04 -2.40 6.98
N VAL A 104 -10.39 -1.26 7.21
CA VAL A 104 -8.94 -1.18 7.10
C VAL A 104 -8.26 -1.72 8.37
N THR A 105 -7.10 -2.32 8.18
CA THR A 105 -6.26 -2.75 9.31
C THR A 105 -5.55 -1.53 9.92
N PRO A 106 -5.03 -1.66 11.16
CA PRO A 106 -4.32 -0.54 11.79
C PRO A 106 -3.15 0.00 10.96
N GLY A 107 -2.38 -0.86 10.30
CA GLY A 107 -1.27 -0.43 9.45
C GLY A 107 -1.72 0.30 8.20
N ASP A 108 -2.84 -0.13 7.60
CA ASP A 108 -3.42 0.55 6.45
C ASP A 108 -3.99 1.91 6.85
N GLU A 109 -4.69 1.96 7.99
CA GLU A 109 -5.23 3.21 8.50
C GLU A 109 -4.12 4.22 8.79
N ALA A 110 -3.08 3.77 9.49
CA ALA A 110 -1.95 4.64 9.83
C ALA A 110 -1.31 5.23 8.58
N GLY A 111 -1.10 4.41 7.55
CA GLY A 111 -0.53 4.87 6.28
C GLY A 111 -1.41 5.89 5.58
N LEU A 112 -2.70 5.62 5.45
CA LEU A 112 -3.64 6.56 4.82
C LEU A 112 -3.69 7.89 5.56
N ARG A 113 -3.69 7.83 6.89
CA ARG A 113 -3.74 9.03 7.72
C ARG A 113 -2.47 9.86 7.58
N ARG A 114 -1.30 9.23 7.58
CA ARG A 114 -0.03 9.93 7.41
C ARG A 114 0.12 10.56 6.04
N LEU A 115 -0.42 9.90 5.00
CA LEU A 115 -0.46 10.47 3.66
C LEU A 115 -1.44 11.63 3.54
N GLY A 116 -2.33 11.79 4.50
CA GLY A 116 -3.32 12.86 4.50
C GLY A 116 -4.54 12.55 3.64
N CYS A 117 -4.78 11.29 3.32
CA CYS A 117 -5.96 10.87 2.58
C CYS A 117 -7.20 10.91 3.47
N ARG A 118 -8.34 11.23 2.86
CA ARG A 118 -9.65 11.13 3.51
C ARG A 118 -10.27 9.80 3.11
N TYR A 119 -10.45 8.91 4.06
CA TYR A 119 -10.95 7.58 3.70
C TYR A 119 -12.24 7.26 4.44
N THR A 120 -13.06 6.45 3.77
CA THR A 120 -14.23 5.81 4.32
C THR A 120 -14.11 4.31 4.05
N SER A 121 -14.83 3.50 4.80
CA SER A 121 -14.83 2.05 4.58
C SER A 121 -16.20 1.48 4.83
N ASP A 122 -16.50 0.40 4.11
CA ASP A 122 -17.67 -0.42 4.41
C ASP A 122 -17.39 -1.23 5.69
N PRO A 123 -18.42 -1.57 6.48
CA PRO A 123 -18.23 -2.23 7.78
C PRO A 123 -18.08 -3.75 7.63
N TYR A 124 -17.25 -4.21 6.69
CA TYR A 124 -17.04 -5.63 6.44
C TYR A 124 -15.56 -5.95 6.53
N TYR A 125 -15.23 -7.15 7.01
CA TYR A 125 -13.86 -7.64 7.00
C TYR A 125 -13.49 -8.15 5.62
N ALA A 126 -12.27 -7.86 5.18
CA ALA A 126 -11.74 -8.38 3.92
C ALA A 126 -11.53 -9.89 4.00
N SER A 127 -11.10 -10.37 5.17
CA SER A 127 -10.90 -11.78 5.45
C SER A 127 -10.83 -11.96 6.96
N ASN A 128 -11.21 -13.14 7.46
CA ASN A 128 -11.12 -13.43 8.88
C ASN A 128 -9.68 -13.40 9.38
N GLN A 129 -8.72 -13.78 8.55
CA GLN A 129 -7.31 -13.79 8.94
C GLN A 129 -6.76 -12.41 9.25
N LEU A 130 -7.24 -11.38 8.56
CA LEU A 130 -6.74 -10.02 8.77
C LEU A 130 -7.10 -9.47 10.15
N PHE A 131 -8.12 -10.02 10.80
CA PHE A 131 -8.66 -9.48 12.04
C PHE A 131 -8.65 -10.48 13.20
N THR A 132 -8.04 -11.64 13.03
CA THR A 132 -7.98 -12.67 14.08
C THR A 132 -6.62 -12.74 14.74
N GLY A 133 -6.27 -11.70 15.45
CA GLY A 133 -5.10 -11.71 16.34
C GLY A 133 -3.75 -11.46 15.69
N HIS A 134 -3.70 -11.03 14.47
CA HIS A 134 -2.45 -10.79 13.74
C HIS A 134 -2.20 -9.33 13.40
N GLN A 135 -3.10 -8.49 13.79
CA GLN A 135 -3.05 -7.07 13.48
C GLN A 135 -2.56 -6.23 14.62
#